data_0657228fa535a0c9e5f51010e3dd6b1e
#
_entry.id   0657228fa535a0c9e5f51010e3dd6b1e
#
_cell.length_a   1.000
_cell.length_b   1.000
_cell.length_c   1.000
_cell.angle_alpha   90.00
_cell.angle_beta   90.00
_cell.angle_gamma   90.00
#
_symmetry.space_group_name_H-M   'P 1'
#
loop_
_entity.id
_entity.type
_entity.pdbx_description
1 polymer ?
#
loop_
_entity_poly.entity_id
_entity_poly.type
_entity_poly.pdbx_seq_one_letter_code
_entity_poly.pdbx_strand_id
1 'polypeptide(L)'
;MGLEDRPICRLHGKVLGLLGFGKIAGRLAAKAKALGLVIIAHDPYLPEGVFSALGVKRGGFEELLSQSDFLSIHVPLTKETRHLIDAKALSLMKPTACLINTSRGAVVDEQALVEALKRGQLAGACLDVLEKEPPDAGNELLQMPRVLISPHVAWYSRVRKGAPPEGGQRYREGPERASPQGLGEQRTRLTVQRGRLTPIFFP
;
A
#
# COMPACT_ATOMS: atom_id res chain seq x y z
N MET A 1 15.54 -24.24 -6.41
CA MET A 1 14.53 -23.27 -6.80
C MET A 1 15.22 -22.30 -7.74
N GLY A 2 15.01 -22.45 -9.05
CA GLY A 2 15.69 -21.65 -10.07
C GLY A 2 15.12 -20.24 -10.16
N LEU A 3 15.90 -19.31 -10.72
CA LEU A 3 15.43 -17.93 -11.01
C LEU A 3 14.24 -17.93 -12.00
N GLU A 4 14.06 -19.02 -12.75
CA GLU A 4 12.98 -19.22 -13.72
C GLU A 4 11.60 -19.28 -13.07
N ASP A 5 11.52 -19.68 -11.79
CA ASP A 5 10.25 -19.78 -11.06
C ASP A 5 9.75 -18.43 -10.51
N ARG A 6 10.55 -17.37 -10.60
CA ARG A 6 10.20 -16.01 -10.13
C ARG A 6 10.74 -14.98 -11.11
N PRO A 7 9.97 -14.61 -12.14
CA PRO A 7 10.42 -13.62 -13.12
C PRO A 7 10.69 -12.28 -12.42
N ILE A 8 11.93 -11.80 -12.56
CA ILE A 8 12.33 -10.47 -12.09
C ILE A 8 11.85 -9.46 -13.13
N CYS A 9 10.92 -8.60 -12.75
CA CYS A 9 10.39 -7.56 -13.62
C CYS A 9 11.09 -6.22 -13.32
N ARG A 10 11.46 -5.48 -14.37
CA ARG A 10 11.95 -4.11 -14.24
C ARG A 10 10.80 -3.19 -13.85
N LEU A 11 11.07 -2.21 -12.96
CA LEU A 11 10.10 -1.17 -12.62
C LEU A 11 9.91 -0.15 -13.75
N HIS A 12 10.99 0.13 -14.50
CA HIS A 12 10.95 1.08 -15.61
C HIS A 12 9.85 0.76 -16.62
N GLY A 13 9.01 1.73 -16.92
CA GLY A 13 7.87 1.60 -17.84
C GLY A 13 6.63 0.96 -17.23
N LYS A 14 6.68 0.44 -16.00
CA LYS A 14 5.50 -0.05 -15.29
C LYS A 14 4.60 1.08 -14.84
N VAL A 15 3.32 0.82 -14.74
CA VAL A 15 2.30 1.79 -14.33
C VAL A 15 2.04 1.68 -12.84
N LEU A 16 2.28 2.78 -12.11
CA LEU A 16 1.82 2.95 -10.74
C LEU A 16 0.53 3.76 -10.74
N GLY A 17 -0.57 3.11 -10.39
CA GLY A 17 -1.86 3.72 -10.14
C GLY A 17 -1.94 4.27 -8.71
N LEU A 18 -2.43 5.49 -8.57
CA LEU A 18 -2.62 6.15 -7.28
C LEU A 18 -4.11 6.42 -7.07
N LEU A 19 -4.74 5.70 -6.17
CA LEU A 19 -6.13 5.91 -5.77
C LEU A 19 -6.19 6.93 -4.63
N GLY A 20 -6.64 8.14 -4.92
CA GLY A 20 -6.46 9.34 -4.11
C GLY A 20 -5.12 10.04 -4.42
N PHE A 21 -5.17 11.35 -4.69
CA PHE A 21 -3.98 12.10 -5.12
C PHE A 21 -3.67 13.29 -4.20
N GLY A 22 -3.68 13.01 -2.88
CA GLY A 22 -3.29 13.95 -1.84
C GLY A 22 -1.76 14.12 -1.70
N LYS A 23 -1.34 14.77 -0.61
CA LYS A 23 0.08 15.10 -0.34
C LYS A 23 1.01 13.88 -0.34
N ILE A 24 0.55 12.74 0.19
CA ILE A 24 1.35 11.50 0.27
C ILE A 24 1.52 10.93 -1.14
N ALA A 25 0.43 10.78 -1.88
CA ALA A 25 0.46 10.26 -3.24
C ALA A 25 1.30 11.15 -4.18
N GLY A 26 1.21 12.48 -4.08
CA GLY A 26 2.05 13.39 -4.87
C GLY A 26 3.55 13.22 -4.60
N ARG A 27 3.95 13.01 -3.33
CA ARG A 27 5.35 12.71 -2.98
C ARG A 27 5.79 11.34 -3.47
N LEU A 28 4.91 10.34 -3.43
CA LEU A 28 5.16 9.02 -4.00
C LEU A 28 5.33 9.10 -5.51
N ALA A 29 4.45 9.83 -6.20
CA ALA A 29 4.53 10.03 -7.65
C ALA A 29 5.89 10.58 -8.09
N ALA A 30 6.39 11.62 -7.41
CA ALA A 30 7.68 12.23 -7.72
C ALA A 30 8.84 11.21 -7.59
N LYS A 31 8.84 10.40 -6.53
CA LYS A 31 9.85 9.37 -6.30
C LYS A 31 9.74 8.21 -7.31
N ALA A 32 8.52 7.76 -7.58
CA ALA A 32 8.27 6.66 -8.50
C ALA A 32 8.64 7.04 -9.96
N LYS A 33 8.40 8.28 -10.36
CA LYS A 33 8.85 8.80 -11.66
C LYS A 33 10.37 8.75 -11.80
N ALA A 34 11.11 9.07 -10.74
CA ALA A 34 12.58 8.98 -10.74
C ALA A 34 13.08 7.53 -10.92
N LEU A 35 12.26 6.54 -10.56
CA LEU A 35 12.53 5.11 -10.81
C LEU A 35 12.04 4.64 -12.19
N GLY A 36 11.53 5.56 -13.02
CA GLY A 36 11.06 5.28 -14.38
C GLY A 36 9.64 4.69 -14.47
N LEU A 37 8.82 4.78 -13.41
CA LEU A 37 7.42 4.37 -13.49
C LEU A 37 6.58 5.44 -14.20
N VAL A 38 5.55 4.98 -14.91
CA VAL A 38 4.48 5.82 -15.45
C VAL A 38 3.42 5.98 -14.36
N ILE A 39 2.97 7.21 -14.10
CA ILE A 39 2.02 7.49 -13.03
C ILE A 39 0.65 7.85 -13.62
N ILE A 40 -0.37 7.13 -13.17
CA ILE A 40 -1.78 7.48 -13.36
C ILE A 40 -2.43 7.67 -11.99
N ALA A 41 -3.26 8.68 -11.81
CA ALA A 41 -3.93 8.93 -10.55
C ALA A 41 -5.42 9.21 -10.75
N HIS A 42 -6.22 8.77 -9.79
CA HIS A 42 -7.64 9.04 -9.71
C HIS A 42 -7.97 9.74 -8.40
N ASP A 43 -8.50 10.94 -8.49
CA ASP A 43 -9.08 11.68 -7.37
C ASP A 43 -10.19 12.57 -7.94
N PRO A 44 -11.47 12.29 -7.64
CA PRO A 44 -12.59 13.03 -8.22
C PRO A 44 -12.70 14.47 -7.70
N TYR A 45 -12.09 14.78 -6.56
CA TYR A 45 -12.20 16.05 -5.87
C TYR A 45 -11.13 17.07 -6.27
N LEU A 46 -10.10 16.64 -7.00
CA LEU A 46 -9.00 17.50 -7.39
C LEU A 46 -9.16 18.00 -8.83
N PRO A 47 -8.87 19.29 -9.09
CA PRO A 47 -8.88 19.85 -10.45
C PRO A 47 -7.70 19.31 -11.28
N GLU A 48 -7.86 19.26 -12.59
CA GLU A 48 -6.87 18.79 -13.57
C GLU A 48 -5.49 19.44 -13.40
N GLY A 49 -5.46 20.72 -13.05
CA GLY A 49 -4.20 21.46 -12.86
C GLY A 49 -3.28 20.87 -11.78
N VAL A 50 -3.82 20.17 -10.78
CA VAL A 50 -3.00 19.53 -9.75
C VAL A 50 -2.23 18.33 -10.32
N PHE A 51 -2.86 17.54 -11.19
CA PHE A 51 -2.21 16.41 -11.86
C PHE A 51 -1.17 16.90 -12.86
N SER A 52 -1.54 17.88 -13.69
CA SER A 52 -0.66 18.45 -14.71
C SER A 52 0.59 19.11 -14.12
N ALA A 53 0.45 19.84 -12.98
CA ALA A 53 1.58 20.46 -12.28
C ALA A 53 2.63 19.45 -11.81
N LEU A 54 2.21 18.20 -11.53
CA LEU A 54 3.10 17.12 -11.14
C LEU A 54 3.45 16.18 -12.30
N GLY A 55 2.97 16.49 -13.52
CA GLY A 55 3.16 15.67 -14.72
C GLY A 55 2.61 14.26 -14.54
N VAL A 56 1.46 14.13 -13.89
CA VAL A 56 0.76 12.88 -13.63
C VAL A 56 -0.48 12.81 -14.52
N LYS A 57 -0.74 11.65 -15.13
CA LYS A 57 -1.96 11.46 -15.91
C LYS A 57 -3.14 11.32 -14.95
N ARG A 58 -4.17 12.15 -15.10
CA ARG A 58 -5.46 11.92 -14.46
C ARG A 58 -6.21 10.83 -15.21
N GLY A 59 -6.73 9.85 -14.51
CA GLY A 59 -7.54 8.77 -15.07
C GLY A 59 -8.88 8.62 -14.38
N GLY A 60 -9.84 8.00 -15.07
CA GLY A 60 -11.05 7.49 -14.47
C GLY A 60 -10.75 6.30 -13.53
N PHE A 61 -11.71 5.95 -12.67
CA PHE A 61 -11.51 4.86 -11.69
C PHE A 61 -11.24 3.51 -12.38
N GLU A 62 -12.04 3.13 -13.36
CA GLU A 62 -11.86 1.87 -14.10
C GLU A 62 -10.57 1.87 -14.94
N GLU A 63 -10.22 3.01 -15.53
CA GLU A 63 -8.96 3.17 -16.24
C GLU A 63 -7.76 3.00 -15.32
N LEU A 64 -7.81 3.59 -14.11
CA LEU A 64 -6.79 3.41 -13.10
C LEU A 64 -6.57 1.93 -12.80
N LEU A 65 -7.66 1.20 -12.52
CA LEU A 65 -7.59 -0.22 -12.17
C LEU A 65 -7.01 -1.06 -13.30
N SER A 66 -7.52 -0.89 -14.52
CA SER A 66 -7.13 -1.71 -15.67
C SER A 66 -5.70 -1.44 -16.18
N GLN A 67 -5.18 -0.22 -15.99
CA GLN A 67 -3.83 0.13 -16.44
C GLN A 67 -2.74 -0.15 -15.40
N SER A 68 -3.07 -0.26 -14.13
CA SER A 68 -2.10 -0.39 -13.05
C SER A 68 -1.36 -1.73 -13.07
N ASP A 69 -0.03 -1.69 -13.00
CA ASP A 69 0.81 -2.83 -12.60
C ASP A 69 0.98 -2.85 -11.07
N PHE A 70 0.95 -1.68 -10.45
CA PHE A 70 0.90 -1.48 -9.00
C PHE A 70 -0.23 -0.49 -8.70
N LEU A 71 -1.18 -0.86 -7.86
CA LEU A 71 -2.23 0.04 -7.38
C LEU A 71 -1.96 0.40 -5.93
N SER A 72 -1.69 1.68 -5.64
CA SER A 72 -1.47 2.18 -4.28
C SER A 72 -2.63 3.04 -3.81
N ILE A 73 -3.18 2.69 -2.64
CA ILE A 73 -4.38 3.31 -2.07
C ILE A 73 -3.97 4.43 -1.11
N HIS A 74 -4.52 5.64 -1.32
CA HIS A 74 -4.25 6.85 -0.55
C HIS A 74 -5.52 7.63 -0.17
N VAL A 75 -6.70 7.05 -0.37
CA VAL A 75 -7.97 7.64 0.06
C VAL A 75 -8.20 7.43 1.56
N PRO A 76 -8.87 8.37 2.26
CA PRO A 76 -9.35 8.13 3.62
C PRO A 76 -10.51 7.13 3.60
N LEU A 77 -10.82 6.54 4.75
CA LEU A 77 -12.03 5.73 4.91
C LEU A 77 -13.23 6.66 5.16
N THR A 78 -14.18 6.63 4.25
CA THR A 78 -15.48 7.30 4.34
C THR A 78 -16.59 6.30 4.00
N LYS A 79 -17.84 6.75 3.97
CA LYS A 79 -18.96 5.91 3.49
C LYS A 79 -18.79 5.53 2.02
N GLU A 80 -18.27 6.46 1.21
CA GLU A 80 -18.08 6.30 -0.24
C GLU A 80 -16.84 5.45 -0.59
N THR A 81 -15.83 5.43 0.28
CA THR A 81 -14.58 4.68 0.04
C THR A 81 -14.54 3.34 0.76
N ARG A 82 -15.53 3.05 1.62
CA ARG A 82 -15.64 1.74 2.25
C ARG A 82 -15.89 0.67 1.17
N HIS A 83 -15.03 -0.35 1.14
CA HIS A 83 -15.06 -1.42 0.14
C HIS A 83 -15.06 -0.89 -1.31
N LEU A 84 -14.42 0.27 -1.54
CA LEU A 84 -14.27 0.83 -2.88
C LEU A 84 -13.52 -0.13 -3.81
N ILE A 85 -12.58 -0.90 -3.24
CA ILE A 85 -11.92 -2.01 -3.91
C ILE A 85 -12.64 -3.30 -3.53
N ASP A 86 -13.75 -3.53 -4.20
CA ASP A 86 -14.60 -4.72 -4.10
C ASP A 86 -14.22 -5.78 -5.15
N ALA A 87 -14.98 -6.86 -5.24
CA ALA A 87 -14.77 -7.94 -6.22
C ALA A 87 -14.83 -7.44 -7.67
N LYS A 88 -15.70 -6.46 -7.98
CA LYS A 88 -15.80 -5.86 -9.31
C LYS A 88 -14.54 -5.06 -9.63
N ALA A 89 -14.09 -4.20 -8.71
CA ALA A 89 -12.88 -3.42 -8.86
C ALA A 89 -11.65 -4.32 -9.05
N LEU A 90 -11.51 -5.37 -8.23
CA LEU A 90 -10.43 -6.35 -8.35
C LEU A 90 -10.45 -7.09 -9.68
N SER A 91 -11.62 -7.38 -10.23
CA SER A 91 -11.75 -8.05 -11.54
C SER A 91 -11.29 -7.20 -12.73
N LEU A 92 -11.22 -5.88 -12.57
CA LEU A 92 -10.71 -4.96 -13.60
C LEU A 92 -9.19 -4.85 -13.60
N MET A 93 -8.52 -5.30 -12.54
CA MET A 93 -7.07 -5.21 -12.45
C MET A 93 -6.38 -6.29 -13.30
N LYS A 94 -5.13 -6.02 -13.68
CA LYS A 94 -4.31 -7.01 -14.39
C LYS A 94 -4.00 -8.20 -13.49
N PRO A 95 -3.97 -9.45 -14.02
CA PRO A 95 -3.55 -10.61 -13.24
C PRO A 95 -2.10 -10.52 -12.73
N THR A 96 -1.30 -9.67 -13.34
CA THR A 96 0.09 -9.38 -12.93
C THR A 96 0.20 -8.22 -11.95
N ALA A 97 -0.91 -7.56 -11.61
CA ALA A 97 -0.91 -6.40 -10.74
C ALA A 97 -0.72 -6.76 -9.27
N CYS A 98 -0.13 -5.82 -8.52
CA CYS A 98 -0.01 -5.87 -7.06
C CYS A 98 -0.81 -4.73 -6.44
N LEU A 99 -1.65 -5.06 -5.44
CA LEU A 99 -2.39 -4.09 -4.64
C LEU A 99 -1.53 -3.66 -3.44
N ILE A 100 -1.47 -2.35 -3.16
CA ILE A 100 -0.73 -1.79 -2.03
C ILE A 100 -1.67 -0.91 -1.20
N ASN A 101 -1.87 -1.26 0.07
CA ASN A 101 -2.71 -0.49 0.98
C ASN A 101 -1.94 -0.09 2.24
N THR A 102 -1.64 1.19 2.36
CA THR A 102 -1.07 1.83 3.55
C THR A 102 -1.99 2.92 4.08
N SER A 103 -3.26 2.91 3.72
CA SER A 103 -4.24 3.92 4.12
C SER A 103 -5.18 3.43 5.21
N ARG A 104 -6.23 2.66 4.85
CA ARG A 104 -7.18 2.05 5.78
C ARG A 104 -7.64 0.70 5.23
N GLY A 105 -7.71 -0.32 6.09
CA GLY A 105 -8.07 -1.70 5.70
C GLY A 105 -9.41 -1.76 4.99
N ALA A 106 -10.44 -1.21 5.59
CA ALA A 106 -11.82 -1.28 5.10
C ALA A 106 -12.09 -0.49 3.79
N VAL A 107 -11.08 0.10 3.15
CA VAL A 107 -11.19 0.59 1.75
C VAL A 107 -11.19 -0.59 0.77
N VAL A 108 -10.59 -1.69 1.16
CA VAL A 108 -10.57 -2.95 0.42
C VAL A 108 -11.54 -3.92 1.09
N ASP A 109 -12.35 -4.61 0.33
CA ASP A 109 -13.10 -5.77 0.79
C ASP A 109 -12.12 -6.95 0.93
N GLU A 110 -11.77 -7.29 2.18
CA GLU A 110 -10.77 -8.35 2.45
C GLU A 110 -11.20 -9.71 1.92
N GLN A 111 -12.49 -10.05 2.02
CA GLN A 111 -12.99 -11.31 1.53
C GLN A 111 -12.87 -11.40 0.00
N ALA A 112 -13.23 -10.30 -0.69
CA ALA A 112 -13.07 -10.22 -2.13
C ALA A 112 -11.58 -10.31 -2.55
N LEU A 113 -10.68 -9.68 -1.79
CA LEU A 113 -9.24 -9.75 -2.04
C LEU A 113 -8.70 -11.18 -1.87
N VAL A 114 -9.12 -11.90 -0.81
CA VAL A 114 -8.77 -13.29 -0.58
C VAL A 114 -9.16 -14.16 -1.79
N GLU A 115 -10.41 -14.03 -2.25
CA GLU A 115 -10.91 -14.78 -3.39
C GLU A 115 -10.19 -14.43 -4.70
N ALA A 116 -9.90 -13.15 -4.93
CA ALA A 116 -9.15 -12.69 -6.11
C ALA A 116 -7.73 -13.27 -6.13
N LEU A 117 -7.05 -13.29 -4.98
CA LEU A 117 -5.70 -13.87 -4.84
C LEU A 117 -5.71 -15.39 -5.04
N LYS A 118 -6.70 -16.11 -4.48
CA LYS A 118 -6.86 -17.57 -4.67
C LYS A 118 -7.06 -17.93 -6.14
N ARG A 119 -7.83 -17.14 -6.86
CA ARG A 119 -8.11 -17.33 -8.29
C ARG A 119 -6.98 -16.85 -9.21
N GLY A 120 -5.92 -16.25 -8.67
CA GLY A 120 -4.83 -15.67 -9.48
C GLY A 120 -5.23 -14.44 -10.29
N GLN A 121 -6.30 -13.74 -9.88
CA GLN A 121 -6.73 -12.48 -10.50
C GLN A 121 -5.78 -11.32 -10.17
N LEU A 122 -4.92 -11.49 -9.14
CA LEU A 122 -3.84 -10.58 -8.76
C LEU A 122 -2.56 -11.36 -8.52
N ALA A 123 -1.42 -10.74 -8.81
CA ALA A 123 -0.11 -11.30 -8.51
C ALA A 123 0.18 -11.32 -7.01
N GLY A 124 -0.33 -10.34 -6.26
CA GLY A 124 -0.13 -10.25 -4.82
C GLY A 124 -0.70 -8.98 -4.19
N ALA A 125 -0.52 -8.86 -2.87
CA ALA A 125 -0.88 -7.66 -2.13
C ALA A 125 0.18 -7.30 -1.07
N CYS A 126 0.34 -5.99 -0.81
CA CYS A 126 1.18 -5.44 0.26
C CYS A 126 0.27 -4.59 1.16
N LEU A 127 0.05 -5.04 2.38
CA LEU A 127 -0.93 -4.47 3.28
C LEU A 127 -0.26 -4.03 4.59
N ASP A 128 -0.30 -2.74 4.90
CA ASP A 128 0.09 -2.22 6.22
C ASP A 128 -1.12 -2.12 7.16
N VAL A 129 -2.32 -2.25 6.60
CA VAL A 129 -3.61 -2.11 7.30
C VAL A 129 -4.56 -3.23 6.87
N LEU A 130 -5.36 -3.70 7.83
CA LEU A 130 -6.40 -4.71 7.64
C LEU A 130 -7.76 -4.16 8.10
N GLU A 131 -8.87 -4.80 7.69
CA GLU A 131 -10.21 -4.37 8.11
C GLU A 131 -10.37 -4.46 9.62
N LYS A 132 -9.86 -5.53 10.22
CA LYS A 132 -9.80 -5.74 11.66
C LYS A 132 -8.36 -5.72 12.14
N GLU A 133 -8.06 -4.85 13.08
CA GLU A 133 -6.75 -4.71 13.71
C GLU A 133 -6.90 -4.76 15.24
N PRO A 134 -6.24 -5.70 15.94
CA PRO A 134 -5.42 -6.79 15.40
C PRO A 134 -6.26 -7.81 14.64
N PRO A 135 -5.69 -8.47 13.60
CA PRO A 135 -6.38 -9.48 12.82
C PRO A 135 -6.67 -10.74 13.63
N ASP A 136 -7.75 -11.44 13.29
CA ASP A 136 -8.04 -12.75 13.84
C ASP A 136 -6.97 -13.78 13.40
N ALA A 137 -6.64 -14.73 14.25
CA ALA A 137 -5.66 -15.78 13.93
C ALA A 137 -6.04 -16.62 12.69
N GLY A 138 -7.33 -16.67 12.37
CA GLY A 138 -7.87 -17.36 11.20
C GLY A 138 -7.92 -16.49 9.92
N ASN A 139 -7.45 -15.24 9.94
CA ASN A 139 -7.45 -14.40 8.75
C ASN A 139 -6.55 -15.02 7.66
N GLU A 140 -7.16 -15.39 6.53
CA GLU A 140 -6.48 -16.12 5.47
C GLU A 140 -5.32 -15.33 4.84
N LEU A 141 -5.40 -13.99 4.80
CA LEU A 141 -4.34 -13.14 4.25
C LEU A 141 -3.00 -13.38 4.94
N LEU A 142 -3.00 -13.74 6.24
CA LEU A 142 -1.81 -14.01 7.02
C LEU A 142 -1.03 -15.24 6.54
N GLN A 143 -1.71 -16.18 5.88
CA GLN A 143 -1.14 -17.45 5.41
C GLN A 143 -0.84 -17.44 3.90
N MET A 144 -1.24 -16.38 3.19
CA MET A 144 -1.07 -16.32 1.73
C MET A 144 0.37 -15.98 1.33
N PRO A 145 1.06 -16.82 0.52
CA PRO A 145 2.47 -16.61 0.17
C PRO A 145 2.71 -15.40 -0.73
N ARG A 146 1.64 -14.84 -1.33
CA ARG A 146 1.70 -13.66 -2.21
C ARG A 146 1.25 -12.38 -1.51
N VAL A 147 1.07 -12.42 -0.19
CA VAL A 147 0.66 -11.27 0.63
C VAL A 147 1.79 -10.90 1.57
N LEU A 148 2.18 -9.64 1.54
CA LEU A 148 3.10 -9.04 2.49
C LEU A 148 2.29 -8.19 3.46
N ILE A 149 2.42 -8.44 4.76
CA ILE A 149 1.72 -7.67 5.80
C ILE A 149 2.74 -7.01 6.72
N SER A 150 2.50 -5.74 7.05
CA SER A 150 3.19 -5.02 8.11
C SER A 150 2.18 -4.50 9.15
N PRO A 151 2.59 -4.33 10.43
CA PRO A 151 1.65 -4.09 11.53
C PRO A 151 1.32 -2.61 11.72
N HIS A 152 0.74 -1.97 10.70
CA HIS A 152 0.29 -0.57 10.68
C HIS A 152 1.41 0.41 11.10
N VAL A 153 2.57 0.27 10.47
CA VAL A 153 3.79 1.04 10.81
C VAL A 153 4.27 1.94 9.67
N ALA A 154 3.56 2.03 8.56
CA ALA A 154 3.96 2.86 7.42
C ALA A 154 4.07 4.36 7.77
N TRP A 155 3.45 4.80 8.85
CA TRP A 155 3.55 6.16 9.39
C TRP A 155 4.80 6.37 10.26
N TYR A 156 5.43 5.28 10.78
CA TYR A 156 6.48 5.37 11.78
C TYR A 156 7.83 5.67 11.14
N SER A 157 8.52 6.69 11.65
CA SER A 157 9.91 6.95 11.35
C SER A 157 10.68 7.31 12.61
N ARG A 158 11.90 6.79 12.75
CA ARG A 158 12.81 7.22 13.79
C ARG A 158 13.36 8.60 13.41
N VAL A 159 12.76 9.66 13.92
CA VAL A 159 13.35 10.99 13.83
C VAL A 159 14.53 11.03 14.78
N ARG A 160 15.76 11.23 14.27
CA ARG A 160 16.90 11.54 15.14
C ARG A 160 16.57 12.85 15.88
N LYS A 161 16.52 12.80 17.22
CA LYS A 161 16.41 14.01 18.03
C LYS A 161 17.58 14.93 17.64
N GLY A 162 17.30 16.12 17.11
CA GLY A 162 18.28 17.13 16.76
C GLY A 162 18.52 17.42 15.28
N ALA A 163 17.94 16.68 14.34
CA ALA A 163 17.97 17.08 12.94
C ALA A 163 16.76 17.99 12.63
N PRO A 164 16.96 19.20 12.07
CA PRO A 164 15.84 20.02 11.62
C PRO A 164 15.10 19.26 10.51
N PRO A 165 13.75 19.36 10.44
CA PRO A 165 13.00 18.74 9.36
C PRO A 165 13.44 19.35 8.03
N GLU A 166 13.91 18.52 7.12
CA GLU A 166 14.15 18.95 5.74
C GLU A 166 12.81 19.38 5.13
N GLY A 167 12.69 20.69 4.85
CA GLY A 167 11.49 21.30 4.25
C GLY A 167 10.42 21.68 5.30
N GLY A 168 10.61 22.80 5.92
CA GLY A 168 9.79 23.74 6.68
C GLY A 168 8.27 23.55 6.82
N GLN A 169 7.75 22.40 7.24
CA GLN A 169 6.39 22.29 7.76
C GLN A 169 6.40 21.41 9.01
N ARG A 170 6.19 22.07 10.17
CA ARG A 170 5.89 21.38 11.42
C ARG A 170 4.61 20.59 11.23
N TYR A 171 4.68 19.25 11.35
CA TYR A 171 3.51 18.46 11.65
C TYR A 171 2.99 18.96 13.01
N ARG A 172 1.79 19.52 13.06
CA ARG A 172 1.08 19.67 14.32
C ARG A 172 0.81 18.26 14.83
N GLU A 173 1.39 17.98 15.99
CA GLU A 173 1.06 16.78 16.77
C GLU A 173 -0.45 16.79 16.98
N GLY A 174 -1.11 15.74 16.49
CA GLY A 174 -2.49 15.45 16.88
C GLY A 174 -2.50 15.09 18.37
N PRO A 175 -3.68 15.10 19.05
CA PRO A 175 -3.77 14.88 20.47
C PRO A 175 -3.03 13.60 20.85
N GLU A 176 -2.18 13.72 21.88
CA GLU A 176 -1.38 12.63 22.44
C GLU A 176 -2.23 11.38 22.65
N ARG A 177 -2.04 10.40 21.79
CA ARG A 177 -2.47 9.05 22.11
C ARG A 177 -1.40 8.46 23.00
N ALA A 178 -1.84 7.99 24.17
CA ALA A 178 -1.04 7.42 25.23
C ALA A 178 0.12 6.58 24.70
N SER A 179 1.34 6.90 25.15
CA SER A 179 2.53 6.08 24.97
C SER A 179 2.25 4.67 25.49
N PRO A 180 2.59 3.60 24.73
CA PRO A 180 2.60 2.27 25.32
C PRO A 180 3.75 2.20 26.33
N GLN A 181 3.48 2.51 27.57
CA GLN A 181 4.38 2.17 28.66
C GLN A 181 4.30 0.66 28.85
N GLY A 182 5.39 -0.02 28.58
CA GLY A 182 5.54 -1.41 29.00
C GLY A 182 5.95 -2.46 27.97
N LEU A 183 6.66 -2.09 26.91
CA LEU A 183 7.35 -3.10 26.10
C LEU A 183 8.83 -3.11 26.44
N GLY A 184 9.23 -4.12 27.23
CA GLY A 184 10.62 -4.39 27.56
C GLY A 184 11.47 -4.56 26.30
N GLU A 185 12.74 -4.14 26.41
CA GLU A 185 13.76 -4.30 25.37
C GLU A 185 13.96 -5.80 25.00
N GLN A 186 13.20 -6.27 24.02
CA GLN A 186 13.56 -7.49 23.32
C GLN A 186 14.21 -7.10 21.98
N ARG A 187 15.53 -7.23 21.95
CA ARG A 187 16.32 -7.12 20.72
C ARG A 187 15.91 -8.25 19.78
N THR A 188 15.09 -7.94 18.79
CA THR A 188 14.76 -8.90 17.73
C THR A 188 15.90 -8.92 16.72
N ARG A 189 16.69 -9.99 16.71
CA ARG A 189 17.63 -10.32 15.64
C ARG A 189 16.80 -10.84 14.47
N LEU A 190 16.84 -10.13 13.34
CA LEU A 190 16.36 -10.65 12.06
C LEU A 190 17.25 -11.84 11.65
N THR A 191 16.74 -13.04 11.83
CA THR A 191 17.37 -14.24 11.29
C THR A 191 16.71 -14.54 9.96
N VAL A 192 17.39 -14.23 8.87
CA VAL A 192 16.98 -14.64 7.53
C VAL A 192 17.31 -16.12 7.39
N GLN A 193 16.34 -17.00 7.64
CA GLN A 193 16.45 -18.40 7.25
C GLN A 193 16.13 -18.53 5.75
N ARG A 194 17.05 -19.14 5.02
CA ARG A 194 16.88 -19.47 3.60
C ARG A 194 15.67 -20.38 3.44
N GLY A 195 14.61 -19.88 2.81
CA GLY A 195 13.58 -20.74 2.22
C GLY A 195 12.12 -20.50 2.61
N ARG A 196 11.77 -19.73 3.62
CA ARG A 196 10.38 -19.36 3.92
C ARG A 196 10.33 -17.97 4.54
N LEU A 197 9.68 -17.03 3.88
CA LEU A 197 9.20 -15.80 4.50
C LEU A 197 7.98 -16.21 5.34
N THR A 198 8.17 -16.41 6.63
CA THR A 198 7.06 -16.49 7.57
C THR A 198 6.67 -15.07 7.96
N PRO A 199 5.37 -14.72 7.97
CA PRO A 199 4.93 -13.43 8.48
C PRO A 199 5.34 -13.30 9.94
N ILE A 200 6.07 -12.24 10.28
CA ILE A 200 6.48 -11.96 11.65
C ILE A 200 5.36 -11.17 12.30
N PHE A 201 4.59 -11.81 13.16
CA PHE A 201 3.71 -11.15 14.12
C PHE A 201 4.54 -10.72 15.32
N PHE A 202 4.44 -9.46 15.70
CA PHE A 202 4.81 -8.99 17.02
C PHE A 202 3.56 -8.92 17.90
N PRO A 203 3.63 -9.41 19.16
CA PRO A 203 2.54 -9.28 20.11
C PRO A 203 2.28 -7.82 20.51
#